data_4e9de60c91710111c2f6596534bde210
#
_entry.id   4e9de60c91710111c2f6596534bde210
#
_cell.length_a   1.000
_cell.length_b   1.000
_cell.length_c   1.000
_cell.angle_alpha   90.00
_cell.angle_beta   90.00
_cell.angle_gamma   90.00
#
_symmetry.space_group_name_H-M   'P 1'
#
loop_
_entity.id
_entity.type
_entity.pdbx_description
1 polymer ?
#
loop_
_entity_poly.entity_id
_entity_poly.type
_entity_poly.pdbx_seq_one_letter_code
_entity_poly.pdbx_strand_id
1 'polypeptide(L)'
;MTFARLVLAASTNEPVPEPRTTTLPAEPTARALVQVYETIVLSLYPAFPGATLHALVSDIYQEHPRYIKSSEYWMFWMVLAIGAAAQSRSQLDEHYVNAVEFVGCALPHADRALKPGYVTQVQSLLLLSQYSMLDPAHFNSWHPIGFTCRAVVDQGLHQDPQQVQQMDQDALDTRRRTFYCVYALDRFVTELPICHSLL
;
A
#
# COMPACT_ATOMS: atom_id res chain seq x y z
N MET A 1 16.27 -10.94 11.77
CA MET A 1 14.86 -10.56 11.59
C MET A 1 14.83 -9.32 10.71
N THR A 2 14.11 -9.32 9.57
CA THR A 2 14.02 -8.15 8.70
C THR A 2 12.98 -7.16 9.22
N PHE A 3 13.07 -5.89 8.78
CA PHE A 3 12.07 -4.86 9.14
C PHE A 3 10.67 -5.28 8.67
N ALA A 4 10.55 -5.82 7.47
CA ALA A 4 9.28 -6.31 6.94
C ALA A 4 8.64 -7.39 7.83
N ARG A 5 9.43 -8.35 8.30
CA ARG A 5 8.93 -9.39 9.23
C ARG A 5 8.48 -8.81 10.55
N LEU A 6 9.15 -7.78 11.07
CA LEU A 6 8.72 -7.08 12.27
C LEU A 6 7.37 -6.40 12.05
N VAL A 7 7.24 -5.64 10.95
CA VAL A 7 5.99 -4.95 10.59
C VAL A 7 4.85 -5.95 10.44
N LEU A 8 5.04 -6.99 9.64
CA LEU A 8 3.99 -7.99 9.39
C LEU A 8 3.61 -8.73 10.68
N ALA A 9 4.59 -9.18 11.47
CA ALA A 9 4.32 -9.89 12.74
C ALA A 9 3.55 -9.02 13.75
N ALA A 10 3.81 -7.71 13.79
CA ALA A 10 3.07 -6.80 14.66
C ALA A 10 1.69 -6.44 14.13
N SER A 11 1.51 -6.45 12.80
CA SER A 11 0.29 -5.97 12.14
C SER A 11 -0.73 -7.07 11.87
N THR A 12 -0.32 -8.33 11.84
CA THR A 12 -1.19 -9.46 11.48
C THR A 12 -1.93 -9.99 12.71
N ASN A 13 -3.26 -9.99 12.66
CA ASN A 13 -4.15 -10.62 13.63
C ASN A 13 -4.30 -12.12 13.33
N GLU A 14 -4.76 -12.44 12.11
CA GLU A 14 -4.90 -13.78 11.60
C GLU A 14 -3.97 -13.98 10.40
N PRO A 15 -3.33 -15.15 10.26
CA PRO A 15 -2.46 -15.42 9.11
C PRO A 15 -3.23 -15.27 7.79
N VAL A 16 -2.65 -14.51 6.86
CA VAL A 16 -3.19 -14.45 5.49
C VAL A 16 -2.97 -15.83 4.86
N PRO A 17 -4.02 -16.47 4.30
CA PRO A 17 -3.89 -17.76 3.66
C PRO A 17 -2.95 -17.67 2.45
N GLU A 18 -2.27 -18.77 2.14
CA GLU A 18 -1.49 -18.87 0.92
C GLU A 18 -2.40 -18.71 -0.30
N PRO A 19 -2.02 -17.91 -1.30
CA PRO A 19 -2.84 -17.70 -2.48
C PRO A 19 -3.00 -19.01 -3.25
N ARG A 20 -4.22 -19.30 -3.68
CA ARG A 20 -4.54 -20.51 -4.49
C ARG A 20 -3.83 -20.49 -5.82
N THR A 21 -3.58 -19.30 -6.36
CA THR A 21 -2.83 -19.09 -7.59
C THR A 21 -1.94 -17.85 -7.46
N THR A 22 -0.76 -17.94 -8.03
CA THR A 22 0.17 -16.81 -8.17
C THR A 22 0.13 -16.23 -9.58
N THR A 23 -0.79 -16.69 -10.43
CA THR A 23 -0.94 -16.19 -11.78
C THR A 23 -1.55 -14.79 -11.77
N LEU A 24 -1.14 -13.97 -12.73
CA LEU A 24 -1.73 -12.64 -12.92
C LEU A 24 -3.21 -12.78 -13.28
N PRO A 25 -4.09 -11.92 -12.73
CA PRO A 25 -5.48 -11.84 -13.20
C PRO A 25 -5.52 -11.41 -14.67
N ALA A 26 -6.65 -11.54 -15.33
CA ALA A 26 -6.80 -11.00 -16.68
C ALA A 26 -6.54 -9.48 -16.69
N GLU A 27 -5.82 -8.98 -17.70
CA GLU A 27 -5.46 -7.55 -17.78
C GLU A 27 -6.67 -6.60 -17.63
N PRO A 28 -7.83 -6.86 -18.28
CA PRO A 28 -9.02 -6.02 -18.08
C PRO A 28 -9.48 -5.97 -16.62
N THR A 29 -9.40 -7.08 -15.90
CA THR A 29 -9.75 -7.17 -14.47
C THR A 29 -8.76 -6.32 -13.63
N ALA A 30 -7.45 -6.45 -13.89
CA ALA A 30 -6.46 -5.65 -13.20
C ALA A 30 -6.67 -4.15 -13.43
N ARG A 31 -6.92 -3.73 -14.67
CA ARG A 31 -7.22 -2.32 -15.01
C ARG A 31 -8.49 -1.81 -14.33
N ALA A 32 -9.54 -2.63 -14.27
CA ALA A 32 -10.78 -2.26 -13.59
C ALA A 32 -10.52 -2.04 -12.07
N LEU A 33 -9.77 -2.92 -11.42
CA LEU A 33 -9.42 -2.79 -9.99
C LEU A 33 -8.54 -1.57 -9.72
N VAL A 34 -7.57 -1.26 -10.60
CA VAL A 34 -6.77 -0.03 -10.52
C VAL A 34 -7.68 1.20 -10.63
N GLN A 35 -8.64 1.21 -11.55
CA GLN A 35 -9.60 2.32 -11.68
C GLN A 35 -10.45 2.51 -10.43
N VAL A 36 -10.87 1.43 -9.77
CA VAL A 36 -11.58 1.49 -8.48
C VAL A 36 -10.69 2.09 -7.40
N TYR A 37 -9.43 1.62 -7.29
CA TYR A 37 -8.46 2.19 -6.36
C TYR A 37 -8.25 3.69 -6.59
N GLU A 38 -8.07 4.12 -7.84
CA GLU A 38 -7.90 5.53 -8.19
C GLU A 38 -9.10 6.37 -7.80
N THR A 39 -10.30 5.88 -8.08
CA THR A 39 -11.54 6.62 -7.82
C THR A 39 -11.83 6.75 -6.33
N ILE A 40 -11.60 5.70 -5.55
CA ILE A 40 -12.01 5.64 -4.13
C ILE A 40 -10.87 6.07 -3.20
N VAL A 41 -9.66 5.56 -3.43
CA VAL A 41 -8.55 5.70 -2.46
C VAL A 41 -7.55 6.76 -2.90
N LEU A 42 -7.05 6.69 -4.14
CA LEU A 42 -6.03 7.62 -4.63
C LEU A 42 -6.55 9.06 -4.70
N SER A 43 -7.86 9.26 -4.91
CA SER A 43 -8.50 10.58 -4.87
C SER A 43 -8.42 11.22 -3.49
N LEU A 44 -8.40 10.44 -2.41
CA LEU A 44 -8.28 10.89 -1.02
C LEU A 44 -6.82 10.92 -0.55
N TYR A 45 -6.01 9.97 -1.01
CA TYR A 45 -4.62 9.76 -0.60
C TYR A 45 -3.71 9.66 -1.83
N PRO A 46 -3.40 10.78 -2.53
CA PRO A 46 -2.64 10.80 -3.78
C PRO A 46 -1.13 10.58 -3.56
N ALA A 47 -0.74 9.45 -2.97
CA ALA A 47 0.65 9.12 -2.63
C ALA A 47 1.56 8.91 -3.86
N PHE A 48 0.99 8.62 -5.02
CA PHE A 48 1.69 8.48 -6.30
C PHE A 48 0.84 9.01 -7.45
N PRO A 49 1.46 9.40 -8.58
CA PRO A 49 0.70 9.76 -9.78
C PRO A 49 -0.08 8.56 -10.32
N GLY A 50 -1.35 8.75 -10.71
CA GLY A 50 -2.15 7.68 -11.33
C GLY A 50 -1.49 7.10 -12.58
N ALA A 51 -0.83 7.94 -13.38
CA ALA A 51 -0.05 7.49 -14.54
C ALA A 51 1.00 6.41 -14.20
N THR A 52 1.56 6.43 -12.99
CA THR A 52 2.50 5.41 -12.52
C THR A 52 1.85 4.03 -12.40
N LEU A 53 0.60 3.96 -11.93
CA LEU A 53 -0.14 2.69 -11.81
C LEU A 53 -0.49 2.13 -13.18
N HIS A 54 -0.96 2.97 -14.08
CA HIS A 54 -1.28 2.54 -15.46
C HIS A 54 -0.05 2.06 -16.23
N ALA A 55 1.09 2.78 -16.09
CA ALA A 55 2.35 2.37 -16.68
C ALA A 55 2.81 1.02 -16.10
N LEU A 56 2.72 0.84 -14.78
CA LEU A 56 3.09 -0.41 -14.12
C LEU A 56 2.23 -1.59 -14.61
N VAL A 57 0.91 -1.42 -14.73
CA VAL A 57 0.04 -2.46 -15.31
C VAL A 57 0.49 -2.79 -16.73
N SER A 58 0.70 -1.77 -17.58
CA SER A 58 1.15 -2.00 -18.94
C SER A 58 2.48 -2.75 -18.99
N ASP A 59 3.44 -2.39 -18.15
CA ASP A 59 4.75 -3.05 -18.07
C ASP A 59 4.65 -4.53 -17.65
N ILE A 60 3.76 -4.86 -16.71
CA ILE A 60 3.58 -6.23 -16.21
C ILE A 60 2.93 -7.15 -17.26
N TYR A 61 2.03 -6.61 -18.10
CA TYR A 61 1.30 -7.39 -19.11
C TYR A 61 1.93 -7.37 -20.51
N GLN A 62 3.09 -6.72 -20.69
CA GLN A 62 3.81 -6.77 -21.98
C GLN A 62 4.35 -8.17 -22.28
N GLU A 63 4.41 -8.56 -23.54
CA GLU A 63 5.01 -9.83 -23.99
C GLU A 63 6.49 -9.94 -23.62
N HIS A 64 7.20 -8.80 -23.61
CA HIS A 64 8.61 -8.70 -23.19
C HIS A 64 8.74 -7.68 -22.05
N PRO A 65 8.35 -8.07 -20.83
CA PRO A 65 8.35 -7.14 -19.71
C PRO A 65 9.78 -6.71 -19.36
N ARG A 66 9.96 -5.41 -19.05
CA ARG A 66 11.17 -4.97 -18.38
C ARG A 66 11.32 -5.67 -17.03
N TYR A 67 12.50 -5.61 -16.45
CA TYR A 67 12.66 -6.09 -15.07
C TYR A 67 11.76 -5.30 -14.12
N ILE A 68 10.78 -5.98 -13.53
CA ILE A 68 9.87 -5.42 -12.54
C ILE A 68 10.46 -5.63 -11.13
N LYS A 69 10.64 -4.55 -10.39
CA LYS A 69 11.19 -4.59 -9.03
C LYS A 69 10.19 -5.20 -8.05
N SER A 70 10.67 -5.80 -6.97
CA SER A 70 9.80 -6.33 -5.91
C SER A 70 8.88 -5.26 -5.29
N SER A 71 9.33 -4.02 -5.17
CA SER A 71 8.49 -2.90 -4.70
C SER A 71 7.36 -2.55 -5.67
N GLU A 72 7.58 -2.75 -6.98
CA GLU A 72 6.56 -2.55 -8.01
C GLU A 72 5.53 -3.68 -8.00
N TYR A 73 5.98 -4.95 -7.83
CA TYR A 73 5.06 -6.07 -7.62
C TYR A 73 4.24 -5.91 -6.33
N TRP A 74 4.87 -5.47 -5.24
CA TRP A 74 4.16 -5.12 -4.01
C TRP A 74 3.07 -4.07 -4.27
N MET A 75 3.43 -2.96 -4.94
CA MET A 75 2.48 -1.90 -5.30
C MET A 75 1.33 -2.44 -6.14
N PHE A 76 1.64 -3.20 -7.19
CA PHE A 76 0.65 -3.80 -8.08
C PHE A 76 -0.37 -4.65 -7.30
N TRP A 77 0.11 -5.65 -6.57
CA TRP A 77 -0.75 -6.56 -5.84
C TRP A 77 -1.56 -5.88 -4.73
N MET A 78 -0.93 -4.96 -3.99
CA MET A 78 -1.63 -4.22 -2.93
C MET A 78 -2.70 -3.28 -3.50
N VAL A 79 -2.47 -2.63 -4.65
CA VAL A 79 -3.48 -1.80 -5.32
C VAL A 79 -4.65 -2.65 -5.79
N LEU A 80 -4.41 -3.83 -6.37
CA LEU A 80 -5.48 -4.76 -6.74
C LEU A 80 -6.26 -5.24 -5.51
N ALA A 81 -5.56 -5.57 -4.41
CA ALA A 81 -6.18 -5.98 -3.16
C ALA A 81 -7.09 -4.89 -2.59
N ILE A 82 -6.63 -3.66 -2.54
CA ILE A 82 -7.41 -2.52 -2.04
C ILE A 82 -8.61 -2.25 -2.97
N GLY A 83 -8.40 -2.28 -4.29
CA GLY A 83 -9.47 -2.10 -5.28
C GLY A 83 -10.55 -3.17 -5.20
N ALA A 84 -10.18 -4.41 -4.91
CA ALA A 84 -11.13 -5.50 -4.68
C ALA A 84 -11.84 -5.34 -3.34
N ALA A 85 -11.10 -5.12 -2.24
CA ALA A 85 -11.67 -4.95 -0.90
C ALA A 85 -12.64 -3.77 -0.81
N ALA A 86 -12.36 -2.67 -1.53
CA ALA A 86 -13.24 -1.50 -1.58
C ALA A 86 -14.60 -1.78 -2.25
N GLN A 87 -14.73 -2.82 -3.03
CA GLN A 87 -15.99 -3.26 -3.65
C GLN A 87 -16.72 -4.33 -2.83
N SER A 88 -16.02 -4.93 -1.86
CA SER A 88 -16.59 -5.97 -1.01
C SER A 88 -17.68 -5.42 -0.09
N ARG A 89 -18.71 -6.23 0.12
CA ARG A 89 -19.79 -5.96 1.08
C ARG A 89 -19.87 -7.00 2.20
N SER A 90 -19.10 -8.06 2.08
CA SER A 90 -19.11 -9.19 3.02
C SER A 90 -17.79 -9.95 2.93
N GLN A 91 -17.32 -10.47 4.04
CA GLN A 91 -16.13 -11.36 4.08
C GLN A 91 -16.31 -12.66 3.28
N LEU A 92 -17.52 -12.98 2.83
CA LEU A 92 -17.83 -14.19 2.07
C LEU A 92 -18.00 -13.91 0.57
N ASP A 93 -17.90 -12.66 0.12
CA ASP A 93 -18.05 -12.33 -1.29
C ASP A 93 -16.74 -12.55 -2.08
N GLU A 94 -16.88 -12.65 -3.40
CA GLU A 94 -15.76 -12.89 -4.30
C GLU A 94 -14.72 -11.75 -4.25
N HIS A 95 -15.16 -10.51 -4.06
CA HIS A 95 -14.27 -9.36 -3.99
C HIS A 95 -13.35 -9.44 -2.77
N TYR A 96 -13.89 -9.84 -1.60
CA TYR A 96 -13.08 -10.02 -0.40
C TYR A 96 -12.09 -11.18 -0.57
N VAL A 97 -12.55 -12.32 -1.07
CA VAL A 97 -11.70 -13.49 -1.31
C VAL A 97 -10.55 -13.14 -2.26
N ASN A 98 -10.84 -12.45 -3.36
CA ASN A 98 -9.83 -11.98 -4.30
C ASN A 98 -8.86 -10.98 -3.65
N ALA A 99 -9.35 -10.07 -2.80
CA ALA A 99 -8.49 -9.13 -2.08
C ALA A 99 -7.47 -9.84 -1.19
N VAL A 100 -7.91 -10.83 -0.42
CA VAL A 100 -7.02 -11.64 0.44
C VAL A 100 -6.01 -12.41 -0.40
N GLU A 101 -6.42 -13.01 -1.53
CA GLU A 101 -5.49 -13.69 -2.44
C GLU A 101 -4.43 -12.74 -3.02
N PHE A 102 -4.80 -11.52 -3.41
CA PHE A 102 -3.85 -10.52 -3.91
C PHE A 102 -2.85 -10.09 -2.84
N VAL A 103 -3.28 -9.96 -1.58
CA VAL A 103 -2.34 -9.73 -0.47
C VAL A 103 -1.39 -10.91 -0.32
N GLY A 104 -1.88 -12.14 -0.38
CA GLY A 104 -1.05 -13.34 -0.38
C GLY A 104 0.04 -13.30 -1.47
N CYS A 105 -0.31 -12.81 -2.67
CA CYS A 105 0.66 -12.59 -3.77
C CYS A 105 1.63 -11.42 -3.50
N ALA A 106 1.24 -10.42 -2.70
CA ALA A 106 2.12 -9.31 -2.35
C ALA A 106 3.18 -9.70 -1.30
N LEU A 107 2.83 -10.51 -0.32
CA LEU A 107 3.66 -10.83 0.85
C LEU A 107 5.08 -11.32 0.52
N PRO A 108 5.34 -12.15 -0.51
CA PRO A 108 6.69 -12.55 -0.91
C PRO A 108 7.60 -11.38 -1.29
N HIS A 109 7.04 -10.24 -1.68
CA HIS A 109 7.78 -9.04 -2.07
C HIS A 109 8.06 -8.10 -0.90
N ALA A 110 7.49 -8.34 0.29
CA ALA A 110 7.53 -7.45 1.46
C ALA A 110 8.96 -7.11 1.91
N ASP A 111 9.86 -8.09 1.97
CA ASP A 111 11.22 -7.88 2.46
C ASP A 111 12.00 -6.81 1.67
N ARG A 112 11.71 -6.65 0.39
CA ARG A 112 12.33 -5.63 -0.47
C ARG A 112 11.50 -4.36 -0.56
N ALA A 113 10.18 -4.47 -0.60
CA ALA A 113 9.27 -3.33 -0.69
C ALA A 113 9.31 -2.46 0.58
N LEU A 114 9.40 -3.08 1.75
CA LEU A 114 9.45 -2.41 3.05
C LEU A 114 10.89 -2.12 3.52
N LYS A 115 11.89 -2.22 2.65
CA LYS A 115 13.28 -1.95 3.02
C LYS A 115 13.46 -0.49 3.42
N PRO A 116 14.03 -0.22 4.61
CA PRO A 116 14.22 1.15 5.11
C PRO A 116 15.10 2.04 4.23
N GLY A 117 14.81 3.34 4.25
CA GLY A 117 15.68 4.37 3.67
C GLY A 117 15.21 4.94 2.32
N TYR A 118 14.03 4.56 1.84
CA TYR A 118 13.49 5.02 0.56
C TYR A 118 12.06 5.52 0.69
N VAL A 119 11.66 6.53 -0.09
CA VAL A 119 10.27 7.01 -0.17
C VAL A 119 9.31 5.86 -0.55
N THR A 120 9.77 4.95 -1.40
CA THR A 120 9.01 3.74 -1.78
C THR A 120 8.67 2.84 -0.60
N GLN A 121 9.49 2.80 0.47
CA GLN A 121 9.14 2.12 1.72
C GLN A 121 7.90 2.74 2.36
N VAL A 122 7.87 4.07 2.48
CA VAL A 122 6.73 4.79 3.08
C VAL A 122 5.47 4.57 2.25
N GLN A 123 5.59 4.64 0.93
CA GLN A 123 4.47 4.35 0.02
C GLN A 123 3.98 2.89 0.15
N SER A 124 4.90 1.93 0.31
CA SER A 124 4.55 0.52 0.51
C SER A 124 3.88 0.27 1.86
N LEU A 125 4.34 0.92 2.92
CA LEU A 125 3.70 0.88 4.24
C LEU A 125 2.33 1.56 4.22
N LEU A 126 2.18 2.65 3.47
CA LEU A 126 0.91 3.34 3.30
C LEU A 126 -0.14 2.43 2.64
N LEU A 127 0.24 1.70 1.58
CA LEU A 127 -0.64 0.71 0.96
C LEU A 127 -1.06 -0.39 1.95
N LEU A 128 -0.12 -0.90 2.76
CA LEU A 128 -0.46 -1.86 3.81
C LEU A 128 -1.41 -1.26 4.85
N SER A 129 -1.19 -0.01 5.24
CA SER A 129 -2.08 0.71 6.17
C SER A 129 -3.48 0.89 5.60
N GLN A 130 -3.60 1.26 4.33
CA GLN A 130 -4.88 1.41 3.63
C GLN A 130 -5.64 0.07 3.56
N TYR A 131 -4.93 -1.02 3.18
CA TYR A 131 -5.54 -2.35 3.13
C TYR A 131 -6.00 -2.81 4.51
N SER A 132 -5.18 -2.63 5.55
CA SER A 132 -5.49 -3.08 6.91
C SER A 132 -6.76 -2.45 7.49
N MET A 133 -7.17 -1.30 6.97
CA MET A 133 -8.45 -0.66 7.36
C MET A 133 -9.67 -1.35 6.71
N LEU A 134 -9.47 -1.99 5.56
CA LEU A 134 -10.52 -2.71 4.83
C LEU A 134 -10.62 -4.18 5.24
N ASP A 135 -9.57 -4.71 5.87
CA ASP A 135 -9.50 -6.11 6.30
C ASP A 135 -9.06 -6.24 7.77
N PRO A 136 -9.94 -5.87 8.72
CA PRO A 136 -9.64 -5.94 10.15
C PRO A 136 -9.55 -7.38 10.70
N ALA A 137 -9.99 -8.39 9.93
CA ALA A 137 -9.83 -9.78 10.31
C ALA A 137 -8.36 -10.20 10.29
N HIS A 138 -7.66 -9.91 9.20
CA HIS A 138 -6.26 -10.30 9.05
C HIS A 138 -5.28 -9.26 9.61
N PHE A 139 -5.64 -7.97 9.65
CA PHE A 139 -4.70 -6.91 10.02
C PHE A 139 -5.26 -5.94 11.05
N ASN A 140 -4.40 -5.52 11.97
CA ASN A 140 -4.65 -4.41 12.88
C ASN A 140 -4.07 -3.13 12.27
N SER A 141 -4.93 -2.19 11.86
CA SER A 141 -4.53 -0.96 11.17
C SER A 141 -3.66 -0.02 11.99
N TRP A 142 -3.73 -0.09 13.32
CA TRP A 142 -2.93 0.74 14.23
C TRP A 142 -1.42 0.52 14.07
N HIS A 143 -0.99 -0.72 13.90
CA HIS A 143 0.43 -1.03 13.77
C HIS A 143 1.04 -0.56 12.45
N PRO A 144 0.48 -0.88 11.26
CA PRO A 144 1.02 -0.41 9.99
C PRO A 144 1.13 1.11 9.93
N ILE A 145 0.10 1.86 10.38
CA ILE A 145 0.15 3.32 10.34
C ILE A 145 1.23 3.86 11.30
N GLY A 146 1.38 3.28 12.49
CA GLY A 146 2.46 3.65 13.42
C GLY A 146 3.86 3.44 12.84
N PHE A 147 4.09 2.34 12.12
CA PHE A 147 5.35 2.11 11.38
C PHE A 147 5.53 3.11 10.23
N THR A 148 4.44 3.45 9.53
CA THR A 148 4.47 4.42 8.43
C THR A 148 4.84 5.81 8.94
N CYS A 149 4.24 6.26 10.05
CA CYS A 149 4.58 7.54 10.68
C CYS A 149 6.04 7.61 11.11
N ARG A 150 6.58 6.55 11.71
CA ARG A 150 8.01 6.48 12.05
C ARG A 150 8.90 6.55 10.83
N ALA A 151 8.59 5.81 9.77
CA ALA A 151 9.36 5.85 8.52
C ALA A 151 9.35 7.25 7.88
N VAL A 152 8.24 8.00 7.98
CA VAL A 152 8.14 9.40 7.55
C VAL A 152 9.13 10.28 8.31
N VAL A 153 9.19 10.13 9.64
CA VAL A 153 10.11 10.91 10.49
C VAL A 153 11.57 10.52 10.22
N ASP A 154 11.86 9.23 10.17
CA ASP A 154 13.22 8.71 9.94
C ASP A 154 13.79 9.16 8.59
N GLN A 155 12.95 9.33 7.58
CA GLN A 155 13.36 9.82 6.25
C GLN A 155 13.26 11.34 6.10
N GLY A 156 12.87 12.06 7.16
CA GLY A 156 12.72 13.51 7.14
C GLY A 156 11.65 14.02 6.15
N LEU A 157 10.61 13.21 5.83
CA LEU A 157 9.55 13.63 4.90
C LEU A 157 8.64 14.71 5.49
N HIS A 158 8.62 14.86 6.82
CA HIS A 158 7.87 15.87 7.56
C HIS A 158 8.47 17.28 7.45
N GLN A 159 9.63 17.41 6.81
CA GLN A 159 10.33 18.67 6.60
C GLN A 159 10.75 18.79 5.12
N ASP A 160 10.73 20.02 4.61
CA ASP A 160 11.33 20.28 3.31
C ASP A 160 12.87 20.14 3.41
N PRO A 161 13.52 19.58 2.38
CA PRO A 161 14.98 19.48 2.36
C PRO A 161 15.63 20.86 2.44
N GLN A 162 16.76 20.97 3.12
CA GLN A 162 17.51 22.24 3.24
C GLN A 162 17.95 22.80 1.87
N GLN A 163 18.07 21.95 0.85
CA GLN A 163 18.49 22.30 -0.50
C GLN A 163 17.35 22.06 -1.52
N VAL A 164 16.16 22.59 -1.23
CA VAL A 164 14.99 22.47 -2.12
C VAL A 164 15.29 22.87 -3.56
N GLN A 165 16.12 23.91 -3.77
CA GLN A 165 16.47 24.41 -5.11
C GLN A 165 17.29 23.44 -5.97
N GLN A 166 17.89 22.41 -5.38
CA GLN A 166 18.70 21.40 -6.07
C GLN A 166 17.95 20.08 -6.29
N MET A 167 16.73 19.95 -5.77
CA MET A 167 15.93 18.75 -5.92
C MET A 167 15.02 18.87 -7.13
N ASP A 168 14.85 17.77 -7.84
CA ASP A 168 13.83 17.64 -8.88
C ASP A 168 12.43 17.92 -8.31
N GLN A 169 11.63 18.71 -9.02
CA GLN A 169 10.31 19.17 -8.58
C GLN A 169 9.38 17.97 -8.37
N ASP A 170 9.42 16.97 -9.24
CA ASP A 170 8.59 15.77 -9.14
C ASP A 170 8.94 14.93 -7.88
N ALA A 171 10.23 14.87 -7.56
CA ALA A 171 10.69 14.21 -6.34
C ALA A 171 10.24 14.97 -5.08
N LEU A 172 10.29 16.30 -5.08
CA LEU A 172 9.81 17.13 -3.98
C LEU A 172 8.29 16.99 -3.78
N ASP A 173 7.53 17.03 -4.87
CA ASP A 173 6.08 16.86 -4.84
C ASP A 173 5.69 15.45 -4.36
N THR A 174 6.43 14.42 -4.78
CA THR A 174 6.23 13.05 -4.31
C THR A 174 6.46 12.95 -2.80
N ARG A 175 7.52 13.56 -2.26
CA ARG A 175 7.79 13.61 -0.82
C ARG A 175 6.65 14.27 -0.05
N ARG A 176 6.23 15.45 -0.47
CA ARG A 176 5.14 16.23 0.16
C ARG A 176 3.81 15.45 0.12
N ARG A 177 3.42 14.94 -1.04
CA ARG A 177 2.20 14.13 -1.20
C ARG A 177 2.22 12.92 -0.28
N THR A 178 3.32 12.16 -0.28
CA THR A 178 3.46 11.00 0.60
C THR A 178 3.32 11.39 2.07
N PHE A 179 3.95 12.47 2.52
CA PHE A 179 3.79 12.98 3.88
C PHE A 179 2.34 13.30 4.22
N TYR A 180 1.66 14.10 3.38
CA TYR A 180 0.28 14.50 3.64
C TYR A 180 -0.70 13.33 3.61
N CYS A 181 -0.47 12.31 2.79
CA CYS A 181 -1.26 11.08 2.80
C CYS A 181 -1.12 10.33 4.12
N VAL A 182 0.10 10.19 4.62
CA VAL A 182 0.36 9.54 5.91
C VAL A 182 -0.25 10.34 7.06
N TYR A 183 -0.07 11.66 7.06
CA TYR A 183 -0.66 12.54 8.08
C TYR A 183 -2.18 12.44 8.12
N ALA A 184 -2.83 12.49 6.95
CA ALA A 184 -4.28 12.39 6.87
C ALA A 184 -4.80 11.02 7.35
N LEU A 185 -4.10 9.94 6.96
CA LEU A 185 -4.47 8.59 7.38
C LEU A 185 -4.25 8.37 8.88
N ASP A 186 -3.16 8.88 9.44
CA ASP A 186 -2.90 8.82 10.88
C ASP A 186 -3.99 9.55 11.68
N ARG A 187 -4.38 10.75 11.25
CA ARG A 187 -5.49 11.48 11.90
C ARG A 187 -6.79 10.71 11.80
N PHE A 188 -7.10 10.16 10.64
CA PHE A 188 -8.32 9.36 10.46
C PHE A 188 -8.35 8.15 11.41
N VAL A 189 -7.26 7.38 11.50
CA VAL A 189 -7.19 6.18 12.36
C VAL A 189 -7.23 6.57 13.85
N THR A 190 -6.58 7.67 14.25
CA THR A 190 -6.56 8.09 15.66
C THR A 190 -7.88 8.72 16.13
N GLU A 191 -8.67 9.30 15.23
CA GLU A 191 -9.95 9.91 15.55
C GLU A 191 -11.12 8.91 15.53
N LEU A 192 -10.92 7.69 15.03
CA LEU A 192 -11.96 6.67 15.08
C LEU A 192 -12.26 6.27 16.54
N PRO A 193 -13.57 6.19 16.96
CA PRO A 193 -13.96 5.89 18.33
C PRO A 193 -13.46 4.54 18.88
N ILE A 194 -13.00 3.64 18.01
CA ILE A 194 -12.49 2.32 18.38
C ILE A 194 -11.19 2.41 19.20
N CYS A 195 -10.41 3.49 19.06
CA CYS A 195 -9.19 3.68 19.85
C CYS A 195 -9.44 4.10 21.30
N HIS A 196 -10.61 4.68 21.62
CA HIS A 196 -10.95 5.10 22.98
C HIS A 196 -11.47 3.97 23.89
N SER A 197 -11.81 2.81 23.34
CA SER A 197 -12.33 1.69 24.13
C SER A 197 -11.24 0.69 24.59
N LEU A 198 -9.97 0.93 24.23
CA LEU A 198 -8.83 0.06 24.57
C LEU A 198 -7.79 0.72 25.49
N LEU A 199 -8.05 1.95 25.94
CA LEU A 199 -7.31 2.63 27.01
C LEU A 199 -8.14 2.68 28.29
#